data_0a984ed0d2de542d1b08a3d489554a9f
#
_entry.id   0a984ed0d2de542d1b08a3d489554a9f
#
_cell.length_a   1.000
_cell.length_b   1.000
_cell.length_c   1.000
_cell.angle_alpha   90.00
_cell.angle_beta   90.00
_cell.angle_gamma   90.00
#
_symmetry.space_group_name_H-M   'P 1'
#
loop_
_entity.id
_entity.type
_entity.pdbx_description
1 polymer ?
#
loop_
_entity_poly.entity_id
_entity_poly.type
_entity_poly.pdbx_seq_one_letter_code
_entity_poly.pdbx_strand_id
1 'polypeptide(L)'
;MNIRMRSITIKKCLVMLLLIISSNISIAQDCLDTESYYQYIKNNGQPHLEYVLDKIRSHSVVSLGEDHWIDVHPQFLCDLITASAQDSTANIDAVAVEFGSERYQYLADSLIKSPVYREDLVFKILQYTPDDLGNPYKEYADVFKSVWENNQKKPENLRTRILLVDPAYIQDYFDGKDYVYTGSRDDNMFDIIRNYIIKRSHIVFYAGASHTLARINGTRQGDYYYNWPSAGFLLKSCYPQDVFIINLWGGQMGSKGYIENNQTRWNLIADGVIDKAFQKNGNKPVGFDLKDDFPLLRTETYFANPTIKLSNYGEKGSPYAKEQKLSDICDGIVFIKPVSEFNGIQLINIYDNEFIEKANKRTKGSCKTAEDILKTVKEWHPILQF
;
A
#
# COMPACT_ATOMS: atom_id res chain seq x y z
N MET A 1 -49.67 -40.91 -24.61
CA MET A 1 -49.37 -39.54 -24.17
C MET A 1 -48.74 -39.42 -22.77
N ASN A 2 -48.86 -40.43 -21.92
CA ASN A 2 -48.38 -40.34 -20.49
C ASN A 2 -46.91 -40.62 -20.24
N ILE A 3 -46.16 -41.23 -21.18
CA ILE A 3 -44.72 -41.56 -20.94
C ILE A 3 -43.79 -40.36 -21.20
N ARG A 4 -44.13 -39.49 -22.17
CA ARG A 4 -43.31 -38.30 -22.45
C ARG A 4 -43.35 -37.24 -21.35
N MET A 5 -44.49 -37.05 -20.65
CA MET A 5 -44.61 -36.10 -19.56
C MET A 5 -43.82 -36.51 -18.32
N ARG A 6 -43.79 -37.81 -17.98
CA ARG A 6 -42.97 -38.31 -16.83
C ARG A 6 -41.47 -38.11 -17.04
N SER A 7 -40.96 -38.28 -18.28
CA SER A 7 -39.54 -38.10 -18.59
C SER A 7 -39.09 -36.63 -18.49
N ILE A 8 -39.95 -35.67 -18.83
CA ILE A 8 -39.64 -34.23 -18.75
C ILE A 8 -39.61 -33.77 -17.27
N THR A 9 -40.52 -34.27 -16.46
CA THR A 9 -40.56 -33.93 -15.01
C THR A 9 -39.35 -34.49 -14.27
N ILE A 10 -38.95 -35.72 -14.54
CA ILE A 10 -37.76 -36.34 -13.94
C ILE A 10 -36.46 -35.58 -14.32
N LYS A 11 -36.31 -35.17 -15.59
CA LYS A 11 -35.18 -34.38 -16.05
C LYS A 11 -35.10 -33.00 -15.36
N LYS A 12 -36.25 -32.34 -15.19
CA LYS A 12 -36.31 -31.04 -14.47
C LYS A 12 -35.95 -31.17 -12.98
N CYS A 13 -36.46 -32.24 -12.33
CA CYS A 13 -36.10 -32.52 -10.94
C CYS A 13 -34.62 -32.87 -10.79
N LEU A 14 -34.03 -33.60 -11.73
CA LEU A 14 -32.62 -33.96 -11.70
C LEU A 14 -31.70 -32.72 -11.88
N VAL A 15 -32.08 -31.82 -12.81
CA VAL A 15 -31.34 -30.54 -13.01
C VAL A 15 -31.46 -29.65 -11.79
N MET A 16 -32.64 -29.56 -11.17
CA MET A 16 -32.85 -28.79 -9.97
C MET A 16 -32.07 -29.36 -8.77
N LEU A 17 -32.00 -30.67 -8.65
CA LEU A 17 -31.20 -31.37 -7.62
C LEU A 17 -29.69 -31.12 -7.84
N LEU A 18 -29.21 -31.17 -9.10
CA LEU A 18 -27.82 -30.88 -9.44
C LEU A 18 -27.44 -29.41 -9.15
N LEU A 19 -28.36 -28.48 -9.41
CA LEU A 19 -28.16 -27.06 -9.07
C LEU A 19 -28.09 -26.81 -7.54
N ILE A 20 -28.94 -27.51 -6.77
CA ILE A 20 -28.93 -27.46 -5.29
C ILE A 20 -27.65 -28.08 -4.74
N ILE A 21 -27.20 -29.20 -5.32
CA ILE A 21 -25.95 -29.86 -4.89
C ILE A 21 -24.74 -28.97 -5.24
N SER A 22 -24.70 -28.36 -6.45
CA SER A 22 -23.60 -27.47 -6.82
C SER A 22 -23.54 -26.21 -5.97
N SER A 23 -24.69 -25.60 -5.63
CA SER A 23 -24.71 -24.44 -4.74
C SER A 23 -24.28 -24.78 -3.31
N ASN A 24 -24.66 -25.96 -2.79
CA ASN A 24 -24.21 -26.40 -1.47
C ASN A 24 -22.71 -26.79 -1.43
N ILE A 25 -22.17 -27.32 -2.55
CA ILE A 25 -20.73 -27.59 -2.64
C ILE A 25 -19.93 -26.28 -2.66
N SER A 26 -20.36 -25.25 -3.41
CA SER A 26 -19.72 -23.93 -3.38
C SER A 26 -19.72 -23.30 -1.99
N ILE A 27 -20.88 -23.31 -1.31
CA ILE A 27 -21.00 -22.78 0.06
C ILE A 27 -20.12 -23.58 1.04
N ALA A 28 -20.06 -24.90 0.89
CA ALA A 28 -19.21 -25.75 1.73
C ALA A 28 -17.72 -25.52 1.48
N GLN A 29 -17.32 -25.27 0.23
CA GLN A 29 -15.94 -24.94 -0.16
C GLN A 29 -15.50 -23.60 0.45
N ASP A 30 -16.32 -22.54 0.29
CA ASP A 30 -16.06 -21.22 0.88
C ASP A 30 -15.96 -21.26 2.40
N CYS A 31 -16.79 -22.08 3.06
CA CYS A 31 -16.73 -22.26 4.51
C CYS A 31 -15.46 -22.99 4.96
N LEU A 32 -15.00 -23.99 4.21
CA LEU A 32 -13.76 -24.71 4.52
C LEU A 32 -12.54 -23.79 4.35
N ASP A 33 -12.51 -22.98 3.30
CA ASP A 33 -11.43 -22.04 3.05
C ASP A 33 -11.35 -20.96 4.15
N THR A 34 -12.48 -20.36 4.53
CA THR A 34 -12.55 -19.39 5.63
C THR A 34 -12.10 -20.01 6.96
N GLU A 35 -12.47 -21.26 7.25
CA GLU A 35 -12.06 -21.95 8.46
C GLU A 35 -10.55 -22.18 8.50
N SER A 36 -9.97 -22.60 7.40
CA SER A 36 -8.52 -22.81 7.28
C SER A 36 -7.73 -21.52 7.55
N TYR A 37 -8.15 -20.42 6.95
CA TYR A 37 -7.55 -19.09 7.19
C TYR A 37 -7.73 -18.64 8.64
N TYR A 38 -8.92 -18.83 9.22
CA TYR A 38 -9.17 -18.48 10.62
C TYR A 38 -8.27 -19.27 11.56
N GLN A 39 -8.14 -20.59 11.37
CA GLN A 39 -7.27 -21.42 12.21
C GLN A 39 -5.80 -21.01 12.06
N TYR A 40 -5.36 -20.68 10.85
CA TYR A 40 -4.01 -20.18 10.63
C TYR A 40 -3.76 -18.88 11.39
N ILE A 41 -4.64 -17.87 11.23
CA ILE A 41 -4.55 -16.58 11.92
C ILE A 41 -4.56 -16.78 13.44
N LYS A 42 -5.44 -17.62 13.95
CA LYS A 42 -5.56 -17.91 15.38
C LYS A 42 -4.29 -18.53 15.97
N ASN A 43 -3.63 -19.41 15.22
CA ASN A 43 -2.47 -20.15 15.69
C ASN A 43 -1.14 -19.40 15.50
N ASN A 44 -1.04 -18.52 14.49
CA ASN A 44 0.20 -17.85 14.09
C ASN A 44 0.15 -16.33 14.28
N GLY A 45 -1.02 -15.74 14.53
CA GLY A 45 -1.20 -14.31 14.65
C GLY A 45 -0.66 -13.74 15.96
N GLN A 46 -0.04 -12.57 15.87
CA GLN A 46 0.44 -11.76 16.98
C GLN A 46 -0.24 -10.38 16.96
N PRO A 47 -0.26 -9.61 18.05
CA PRO A 47 -0.69 -8.20 18.00
C PRO A 47 0.11 -7.45 16.92
N HIS A 48 -0.58 -6.74 16.05
CA HIS A 48 -0.04 -6.19 14.81
C HIS A 48 1.21 -5.31 14.99
N LEU A 49 1.25 -4.44 16.01
CA LEU A 49 2.43 -3.60 16.28
C LEU A 49 3.61 -4.44 16.77
N GLU A 50 3.39 -5.35 17.73
CA GLU A 50 4.43 -6.23 18.25
C GLU A 50 5.01 -7.13 17.15
N TYR A 51 4.15 -7.63 16.28
CA TYR A 51 4.58 -8.39 15.10
C TYR A 51 5.60 -7.62 14.25
N VAL A 52 5.31 -6.35 13.92
CA VAL A 52 6.22 -5.54 13.10
C VAL A 52 7.49 -5.17 13.87
N LEU A 53 7.39 -4.87 15.17
CA LEU A 53 8.58 -4.62 16.01
C LEU A 53 9.51 -5.85 16.05
N ASP A 54 8.98 -7.07 16.11
CA ASP A 54 9.79 -8.30 16.03
C ASP A 54 10.55 -8.41 14.70
N LYS A 55 9.93 -7.99 13.60
CA LYS A 55 10.60 -7.98 12.30
C LYS A 55 11.69 -6.89 12.23
N ILE A 56 11.47 -5.73 12.84
CA ILE A 56 12.48 -4.67 12.93
C ILE A 56 13.69 -5.15 13.74
N ARG A 57 13.50 -5.90 14.83
CA ARG A 57 14.60 -6.46 15.63
C ARG A 57 15.49 -7.44 14.84
N SER A 58 14.93 -8.10 13.84
CA SER A 58 15.57 -9.22 13.14
C SER A 58 15.99 -8.93 11.70
N HIS A 59 15.57 -7.83 11.10
CA HIS A 59 15.86 -7.49 9.71
C HIS A 59 16.34 -6.04 9.57
N SER A 60 17.20 -5.81 8.59
CA SER A 60 17.71 -4.47 8.28
C SER A 60 16.64 -3.60 7.58
N VAL A 61 15.72 -4.20 6.84
CA VAL A 61 14.61 -3.51 6.19
C VAL A 61 13.30 -4.24 6.46
N VAL A 62 12.35 -3.52 7.02
CA VAL A 62 10.94 -3.94 7.04
C VAL A 62 10.18 -3.08 6.05
N SER A 63 9.71 -3.69 4.96
CA SER A 63 8.96 -3.03 3.90
C SER A 63 7.47 -3.13 4.19
N LEU A 64 6.77 -2.00 4.27
CA LEU A 64 5.33 -1.91 4.54
C LEU A 64 4.60 -1.40 3.30
N GLY A 65 3.82 -2.26 2.66
CA GLY A 65 3.01 -1.92 1.49
C GLY A 65 1.66 -1.35 1.86
N GLU A 66 1.40 -0.09 1.48
CA GLU A 66 0.12 0.56 1.70
C GLU A 66 -0.82 0.47 0.50
N ASP A 67 -2.11 0.58 0.75
CA ASP A 67 -3.09 1.07 -0.23
C ASP A 67 -3.19 2.59 -0.06
N HIS A 68 -3.00 3.33 -1.17
CA HIS A 68 -3.04 4.80 -1.13
C HIS A 68 -4.39 5.36 -0.73
N TRP A 69 -4.39 6.59 -0.22
CA TRP A 69 -5.56 7.44 0.07
C TRP A 69 -6.47 6.95 1.20
N ILE A 70 -6.04 5.97 1.99
CA ILE A 70 -6.76 5.51 3.19
C ILE A 70 -6.00 5.90 4.47
N ASP A 71 -6.75 6.35 5.48
CA ASP A 71 -6.22 6.94 6.72
C ASP A 71 -5.45 5.94 7.59
N VAL A 72 -5.90 4.70 7.62
CA VAL A 72 -5.44 3.69 8.59
C VAL A 72 -3.99 3.26 8.39
N HIS A 73 -3.48 3.25 7.16
CA HIS A 73 -2.12 2.80 6.88
C HIS A 73 -1.05 3.79 7.36
N PRO A 74 -1.10 5.09 7.02
CA PRO A 74 -0.15 6.06 7.57
C PRO A 74 -0.34 6.27 9.08
N GLN A 75 -1.55 6.14 9.63
CA GLN A 75 -1.76 6.15 11.08
C GLN A 75 -1.04 4.97 11.76
N PHE A 76 -1.14 3.76 11.18
CA PHE A 76 -0.40 2.61 11.67
C PHE A 76 1.11 2.84 11.67
N LEU A 77 1.66 3.49 10.63
CA LEU A 77 3.07 3.87 10.60
C LEU A 77 3.43 4.84 11.75
N CYS A 78 2.58 5.83 12.04
CA CYS A 78 2.79 6.74 13.18
C CYS A 78 2.80 5.99 14.52
N ASP A 79 1.87 5.04 14.70
CA ASP A 79 1.81 4.21 15.90
C ASP A 79 3.06 3.32 16.03
N LEU A 80 3.53 2.74 14.93
CA LEU A 80 4.74 1.93 14.89
C LEU A 80 5.99 2.76 15.24
N ILE A 81 6.13 3.97 14.69
CA ILE A 81 7.22 4.90 15.03
C ILE A 81 7.21 5.21 16.54
N THR A 82 6.03 5.44 17.10
CA THR A 82 5.86 5.75 18.52
C THR A 82 6.16 4.53 19.39
N ALA A 83 5.70 3.35 19.01
CA ALA A 83 5.99 2.10 19.73
C ALA A 83 7.48 1.76 19.69
N SER A 84 8.13 1.89 18.53
CA SER A 84 9.58 1.71 18.38
C SER A 84 10.39 2.68 19.24
N ALA A 85 9.94 3.93 19.38
CA ALA A 85 10.63 4.91 20.23
C ALA A 85 10.57 4.57 21.74
N GLN A 86 9.64 3.70 22.14
CA GLN A 86 9.50 3.20 23.53
C GLN A 86 10.24 1.87 23.74
N ASP A 87 10.69 1.24 22.66
CA ASP A 87 11.38 -0.05 22.69
C ASP A 87 12.83 0.09 22.18
N SER A 88 13.79 0.11 23.10
CA SER A 88 15.20 0.24 22.74
C SER A 88 15.76 -0.94 21.92
N THR A 89 15.05 -2.06 21.85
CA THR A 89 15.47 -3.25 21.07
C THR A 89 14.96 -3.24 19.64
N ALA A 90 13.96 -2.42 19.32
CA ALA A 90 13.35 -2.29 18.00
C ALA A 90 13.49 -0.85 17.45
N ASN A 91 14.69 -0.24 17.60
CA ASN A 91 14.91 1.13 17.15
C ASN A 91 14.84 1.22 15.62
N ILE A 92 14.08 2.20 15.12
CA ILE A 92 14.03 2.55 13.70
C ILE A 92 15.07 3.65 13.45
N ASP A 93 16.10 3.35 12.66
CA ASP A 93 17.14 4.33 12.29
C ASP A 93 16.65 5.26 11.18
N ALA A 94 15.81 4.75 10.28
CA ALA A 94 15.23 5.57 9.24
C ALA A 94 13.83 5.07 8.80
N VAL A 95 12.96 6.03 8.44
CA VAL A 95 11.69 5.80 7.74
C VAL A 95 11.86 6.31 6.32
N ALA A 96 11.83 5.40 5.34
CA ALA A 96 11.91 5.70 3.92
C ALA A 96 10.50 5.82 3.34
N VAL A 97 10.17 6.95 2.70
CA VAL A 97 8.81 7.26 2.22
C VAL A 97 8.81 7.72 0.78
N GLU A 98 7.82 7.28 -0.02
CA GLU A 98 7.66 7.66 -1.42
C GLU A 98 6.98 9.01 -1.64
N PHE A 99 6.37 9.59 -0.61
CA PHE A 99 5.71 10.89 -0.71
C PHE A 99 6.68 12.06 -0.45
N GLY A 100 7.84 12.00 -1.09
CA GLY A 100 8.84 13.05 -1.11
C GLY A 100 10.01 12.73 -2.03
N SER A 101 10.41 13.72 -2.83
CA SER A 101 11.55 13.59 -3.74
C SER A 101 12.89 13.77 -3.01
N GLU A 102 13.88 12.95 -3.33
CA GLU A 102 15.24 13.04 -2.79
C GLU A 102 15.86 14.44 -2.97
N ARG A 103 15.43 15.21 -3.97
CA ARG A 103 15.84 16.62 -4.17
C ARG A 103 15.61 17.46 -2.94
N TYR A 104 14.63 17.15 -2.13
CA TYR A 104 14.23 17.87 -0.92
C TYR A 104 14.69 17.19 0.36
N GLN A 105 15.60 16.20 0.29
CA GLN A 105 16.13 15.51 1.46
C GLN A 105 16.69 16.46 2.52
N TYR A 106 17.31 17.58 2.09
CA TYR A 106 17.85 18.60 2.99
C TYR A 106 16.78 19.27 3.88
N LEU A 107 15.50 19.33 3.43
CA LEU A 107 14.40 19.85 4.23
C LEU A 107 14.00 18.83 5.32
N ALA A 108 13.93 17.54 4.98
CA ALA A 108 13.68 16.48 5.95
C ALA A 108 14.79 16.42 7.01
N ASP A 109 16.07 16.51 6.59
CA ASP A 109 17.21 16.57 7.51
C ASP A 109 17.18 17.84 8.41
N SER A 110 16.71 18.97 7.88
CA SER A 110 16.53 20.21 8.65
C SER A 110 15.39 20.10 9.67
N LEU A 111 14.28 19.46 9.29
CA LEU A 111 13.14 19.18 10.17
C LEU A 111 13.61 18.37 11.40
N ILE A 112 14.34 17.26 11.17
CA ILE A 112 14.80 16.38 12.25
C ILE A 112 15.74 17.07 13.24
N LYS A 113 16.51 18.04 12.77
CA LYS A 113 17.44 18.83 13.62
C LYS A 113 16.77 20.00 14.32
N SER A 114 15.60 20.42 13.87
CA SER A 114 14.92 21.60 14.41
C SER A 114 14.41 21.37 15.84
N PRO A 115 14.63 22.32 16.77
CA PRO A 115 14.10 22.24 18.13
C PRO A 115 12.58 22.50 18.18
N VAL A 116 12.00 23.08 17.12
CA VAL A 116 10.56 23.32 16.97
C VAL A 116 10.06 22.64 15.70
N TYR A 117 8.82 22.17 15.71
CA TYR A 117 8.24 21.57 14.52
C TYR A 117 8.10 22.60 13.40
N ARG A 118 8.61 22.26 12.23
CA ARG A 118 8.64 23.12 11.05
C ARG A 118 7.69 22.55 9.98
N GLU A 119 6.41 22.84 10.17
CA GLU A 119 5.33 22.41 9.25
C GLU A 119 5.56 22.94 7.83
N ASP A 120 6.12 24.15 7.70
CA ASP A 120 6.50 24.76 6.43
C ASP A 120 7.46 23.90 5.59
N LEU A 121 8.43 23.22 6.25
CA LEU A 121 9.35 22.31 5.58
C LEU A 121 8.61 21.06 5.08
N VAL A 122 7.70 20.52 5.89
CA VAL A 122 6.88 19.36 5.53
C VAL A 122 5.97 19.69 4.33
N PHE A 123 5.29 20.83 4.38
CA PHE A 123 4.44 21.27 3.26
C PHE A 123 5.24 21.43 1.98
N LYS A 124 6.46 21.99 2.07
CA LYS A 124 7.33 22.11 0.89
C LYS A 124 7.75 20.75 0.33
N ILE A 125 8.00 19.74 1.16
CA ILE A 125 8.28 18.38 0.72
C ILE A 125 7.05 17.79 0.01
N LEU A 126 5.87 17.90 0.61
CA LEU A 126 4.63 17.33 0.08
C LEU A 126 4.12 18.04 -1.20
N GLN A 127 4.48 19.31 -1.43
CA GLN A 127 4.24 20.00 -2.69
C GLN A 127 4.99 19.34 -3.87
N TYR A 128 6.18 18.80 -3.64
CA TYR A 128 7.08 18.31 -4.67
C TYR A 128 7.26 16.80 -4.61
N THR A 129 6.14 16.11 -4.70
CA THR A 129 6.06 14.66 -4.80
C THR A 129 5.93 14.21 -6.28
N PRO A 130 5.83 12.90 -6.57
CA PRO A 130 5.57 12.41 -7.92
C PRO A 130 4.28 12.89 -8.57
N ASP A 131 3.30 13.34 -7.77
CA ASP A 131 2.06 13.89 -8.28
C ASP A 131 2.24 15.33 -8.70
N ASP A 132 1.71 15.71 -9.85
CA ASP A 132 1.87 17.05 -10.45
C ASP A 132 1.15 18.17 -9.65
N LEU A 133 0.22 17.80 -8.78
CA LEU A 133 -0.44 18.69 -7.81
C LEU A 133 0.01 18.49 -6.35
N GLY A 134 1.04 17.66 -6.12
CA GLY A 134 1.55 17.33 -4.79
C GLY A 134 0.64 16.37 -4.02
N ASN A 135 1.04 16.05 -2.79
CA ASN A 135 0.30 15.17 -1.87
C ASN A 135 -0.24 15.98 -0.68
N PRO A 136 -1.36 16.70 -0.83
CA PRO A 136 -1.94 17.54 0.24
C PRO A 136 -2.63 16.70 1.31
N TYR A 137 -1.96 15.68 1.83
CA TYR A 137 -2.53 14.64 2.69
C TYR A 137 -2.05 14.80 4.12
N LYS A 138 -3.03 15.05 5.03
CA LYS A 138 -2.77 15.27 6.45
C LYS A 138 -2.01 14.10 7.07
N GLU A 139 -2.45 12.89 6.82
CA GLU A 139 -1.87 11.69 7.45
C GLU A 139 -0.43 11.45 6.99
N TYR A 140 -0.05 11.88 5.78
CA TYR A 140 1.35 11.86 5.35
C TYR A 140 2.18 12.94 6.08
N ALA A 141 1.60 14.14 6.30
CA ALA A 141 2.24 15.17 7.13
C ALA A 141 2.41 14.68 8.58
N ASP A 142 1.44 13.93 9.12
CA ASP A 142 1.49 13.37 10.47
C ASP A 142 2.63 12.35 10.64
N VAL A 143 3.04 11.63 9.58
CA VAL A 143 4.24 10.76 9.63
C VAL A 143 5.50 11.57 9.93
N PHE A 144 5.70 12.70 9.23
CA PHE A 144 6.84 13.60 9.50
C PHE A 144 6.81 14.12 10.93
N LYS A 145 5.63 14.51 11.39
CA LYS A 145 5.41 15.01 12.76
C LYS A 145 5.71 13.95 13.80
N SER A 146 5.22 12.72 13.59
CA SER A 146 5.48 11.59 14.49
C SER A 146 6.97 11.29 14.64
N VAL A 147 7.74 11.28 13.54
CA VAL A 147 9.19 11.10 13.59
C VAL A 147 9.84 12.26 14.38
N TRP A 148 9.45 13.51 14.09
CA TRP A 148 10.00 14.67 14.77
C TRP A 148 9.72 14.64 16.28
N GLU A 149 8.47 14.41 16.71
CA GLU A 149 8.05 14.35 18.12
C GLU A 149 8.79 13.28 18.90
N ASN A 150 8.94 12.09 18.33
CA ASN A 150 9.66 11.00 18.98
C ASN A 150 11.17 11.26 19.05
N ASN A 151 11.73 11.96 18.08
CA ASN A 151 13.14 12.37 18.10
C ASN A 151 13.48 13.40 19.18
N GLN A 152 12.51 14.22 19.63
CA GLN A 152 12.76 15.17 20.74
C GLN A 152 13.10 14.45 22.06
N LYS A 153 12.76 13.18 22.18
CA LYS A 153 13.03 12.34 23.35
C LYS A 153 14.32 11.53 23.21
N LYS A 154 14.99 11.58 22.05
CA LYS A 154 16.17 10.78 21.71
C LYS A 154 17.44 11.64 21.67
N PRO A 155 18.60 11.10 22.12
CA PRO A 155 19.90 11.67 21.79
C PRO A 155 20.08 11.84 20.29
N GLU A 156 20.83 12.83 19.86
CA GLU A 156 20.96 13.17 18.42
C GLU A 156 21.44 11.98 17.55
N ASN A 157 22.38 11.20 18.07
CA ASN A 157 22.94 10.04 17.40
C ASN A 157 21.99 8.83 17.30
N LEU A 158 20.85 8.85 18.01
CA LEU A 158 19.81 7.82 17.99
C LEU A 158 18.51 8.30 17.33
N ARG A 159 18.51 9.49 16.75
CA ARG A 159 17.34 10.04 16.06
C ARG A 159 17.03 9.28 14.79
N THR A 160 15.76 8.95 14.61
CA THR A 160 15.22 8.37 13.38
C THR A 160 15.32 9.40 12.25
N ARG A 161 15.88 9.02 11.12
CA ARG A 161 15.89 9.83 9.89
C ARG A 161 14.62 9.63 9.08
N ILE A 162 14.29 10.60 8.25
CA ILE A 162 13.31 10.47 7.18
C ILE A 162 14.08 10.43 5.87
N LEU A 163 13.85 9.42 5.05
CA LEU A 163 14.45 9.28 3.72
C LEU A 163 13.38 9.50 2.67
N LEU A 164 13.58 10.49 1.83
CA LEU A 164 12.73 10.78 0.68
C LEU A 164 13.26 9.95 -0.49
N VAL A 165 12.48 8.96 -0.95
CA VAL A 165 13.01 7.96 -1.89
C VAL A 165 12.55 8.12 -3.33
N ASP A 166 11.68 9.08 -3.62
CA ASP A 166 11.33 9.40 -5.00
C ASP A 166 12.43 10.20 -5.69
N PRO A 167 12.66 9.95 -6.98
CA PRO A 167 13.79 10.55 -7.71
C PRO A 167 13.65 12.05 -7.92
N ALA A 168 14.78 12.71 -8.01
CA ALA A 168 14.89 14.16 -8.15
C ALA A 168 14.31 14.72 -9.47
N TYR A 169 14.30 13.92 -10.54
CA TYR A 169 13.91 14.37 -11.88
C TYR A 169 12.40 14.56 -12.07
N ILE A 170 11.56 14.01 -11.22
CA ILE A 170 10.09 14.02 -11.37
C ILE A 170 9.56 15.46 -11.51
N GLN A 171 10.11 16.38 -10.74
CA GLN A 171 9.70 17.79 -10.81
C GLN A 171 10.10 18.46 -12.15
N ASP A 172 11.25 18.09 -12.68
CA ASP A 172 11.70 18.63 -13.99
C ASP A 172 10.79 18.13 -15.11
N TYR A 173 10.29 16.90 -15.03
CA TYR A 173 9.29 16.37 -15.94
C TYR A 173 7.99 17.19 -15.90
N PHE A 174 7.43 17.44 -14.72
CA PHE A 174 6.21 18.23 -14.58
C PHE A 174 6.40 19.68 -15.00
N ASP A 175 7.60 20.24 -14.83
CA ASP A 175 7.95 21.58 -15.26
C ASP A 175 8.23 21.67 -16.77
N GLY A 176 8.12 20.56 -17.51
CA GLY A 176 8.34 20.47 -18.95
C GLY A 176 9.80 20.71 -19.35
N LYS A 177 10.74 20.43 -18.47
CA LYS A 177 12.17 20.49 -18.76
C LYS A 177 12.62 19.17 -19.38
N ASP A 178 13.60 19.27 -20.28
CA ASP A 178 14.30 18.08 -20.75
C ASP A 178 15.04 17.43 -19.57
N TYR A 179 14.78 16.14 -19.34
CA TYR A 179 15.51 15.36 -18.37
C TYR A 179 15.94 14.04 -18.99
N VAL A 180 17.09 13.56 -18.57
CA VAL A 180 17.57 12.24 -18.97
C VAL A 180 17.05 11.24 -17.93
N TYR A 181 16.14 10.38 -18.35
CA TYR A 181 15.68 9.28 -17.53
C TYR A 181 16.80 8.24 -17.39
N THR A 182 17.25 8.00 -16.19
CA THR A 182 18.35 7.07 -15.91
C THR A 182 17.93 5.80 -15.16
N GLY A 183 16.64 5.63 -14.89
CA GLY A 183 16.11 4.47 -14.16
C GLY A 183 14.64 4.65 -13.76
N SER A 184 14.04 3.61 -13.17
CA SER A 184 12.68 3.68 -12.63
C SER A 184 12.66 4.35 -11.26
N ARG A 185 11.45 4.75 -10.78
CA ARG A 185 11.27 5.17 -9.38
C ARG A 185 11.77 4.07 -8.41
N ASP A 186 11.50 2.82 -8.77
CA ASP A 186 11.89 1.64 -7.99
C ASP A 186 13.40 1.45 -7.90
N ASP A 187 14.15 1.74 -8.99
CA ASP A 187 15.63 1.71 -8.97
C ASP A 187 16.18 2.76 -7.99
N ASN A 188 15.60 3.98 -7.98
CA ASN A 188 16.01 5.03 -7.05
C ASN A 188 15.73 4.66 -5.60
N MET A 189 14.53 4.13 -5.32
CA MET A 189 14.15 3.63 -3.98
C MET A 189 15.13 2.54 -3.52
N PHE A 190 15.42 1.57 -4.39
CA PHE A 190 16.38 0.51 -4.11
C PHE A 190 17.78 1.08 -3.80
N ASP A 191 18.29 1.99 -4.63
CA ASP A 191 19.64 2.56 -4.48
C ASP A 191 19.81 3.35 -3.18
N ILE A 192 18.79 4.09 -2.78
CA ILE A 192 18.81 4.81 -1.50
C ILE A 192 18.80 3.82 -0.33
N ILE A 193 17.88 2.85 -0.32
CA ILE A 193 17.66 1.95 0.82
C ILE A 193 18.84 1.00 1.00
N ARG A 194 19.40 0.41 -0.07
CA ARG A 194 20.53 -0.52 0.03
C ARG A 194 21.76 0.06 0.73
N ASN A 195 21.98 1.39 0.60
CA ASN A 195 23.10 2.05 1.28
C ASN A 195 23.01 2.01 2.82
N TYR A 196 21.81 1.81 3.35
CA TYR A 196 21.55 1.65 4.78
C TYR A 196 21.68 0.18 5.22
N ILE A 197 21.27 -0.77 4.40
CA ILE A 197 21.49 -2.21 4.66
C ILE A 197 22.98 -2.49 4.86
N ILE A 198 23.82 -1.96 3.97
CA ILE A 198 25.30 -2.09 4.06
C ILE A 198 25.83 -1.54 5.38
N LYS A 199 25.18 -0.52 5.97
CA LYS A 199 25.53 0.08 7.26
C LYS A 199 24.93 -0.65 8.45
N ARG A 200 24.17 -1.74 8.24
CA ARG A 200 23.43 -2.48 9.27
C ARG A 200 22.45 -1.60 10.07
N SER A 201 21.78 -0.70 9.38
CA SER A 201 20.72 0.14 9.94
C SER A 201 19.36 -0.57 9.84
N HIS A 202 18.44 -0.25 10.76
CA HIS A 202 17.07 -0.72 10.72
C HIS A 202 16.17 0.32 10.04
N ILE A 203 15.60 -0.05 8.91
CA ILE A 203 14.77 0.83 8.08
C ILE A 203 13.35 0.31 8.00
N VAL A 204 12.38 1.19 8.16
CA VAL A 204 11.01 0.97 7.71
C VAL A 204 10.85 1.63 6.35
N PHE A 205 10.63 0.82 5.31
CA PHE A 205 10.30 1.30 3.97
C PHE A 205 8.79 1.29 3.77
N TYR A 206 8.18 2.47 3.73
CA TYR A 206 6.75 2.67 3.60
C TYR A 206 6.42 3.31 2.25
N ALA A 207 5.73 2.58 1.41
CA ALA A 207 5.33 3.01 0.08
C ALA A 207 4.11 2.21 -0.40
N GLY A 208 3.52 2.61 -1.50
CA GLY A 208 2.45 1.84 -2.14
C GLY A 208 2.87 0.40 -2.41
N ALA A 209 1.92 -0.52 -2.28
CA ALA A 209 2.14 -1.96 -2.47
C ALA A 209 2.79 -2.31 -3.82
N SER A 210 2.64 -1.46 -4.84
CA SER A 210 3.31 -1.61 -6.13
C SER A 210 4.82 -1.48 -6.07
N HIS A 211 5.36 -0.75 -5.08
CA HIS A 211 6.79 -0.54 -4.88
C HIS A 211 7.39 -1.47 -3.83
N THR A 212 6.60 -1.83 -2.81
CA THR A 212 7.08 -2.57 -1.64
C THR A 212 7.03 -4.08 -1.80
N LEU A 213 6.02 -4.63 -2.50
CA LEU A 213 5.90 -6.07 -2.72
C LEU A 213 6.96 -6.58 -3.71
N ALA A 214 7.51 -7.78 -3.48
CA ALA A 214 8.54 -8.40 -4.34
C ALA A 214 7.94 -8.87 -5.67
N ARG A 215 7.63 -7.95 -6.57
CA ARG A 215 6.95 -8.24 -7.84
C ARG A 215 7.62 -7.60 -9.04
N ILE A 216 7.33 -8.15 -10.20
CA ILE A 216 7.65 -7.51 -11.48
C ILE A 216 6.37 -6.83 -11.96
N ASN A 217 6.41 -5.50 -11.98
CA ASN A 217 5.35 -4.67 -12.53
C ASN A 217 5.40 -4.71 -14.06
N GLY A 218 4.29 -4.37 -14.71
CA GLY A 218 4.27 -4.31 -16.16
C GLY A 218 3.11 -3.47 -16.68
N THR A 219 3.32 -2.84 -17.81
CA THR A 219 2.28 -2.13 -18.56
C THR A 219 2.33 -2.50 -20.02
N ARG A 220 1.18 -2.51 -20.66
CA ARG A 220 1.05 -2.74 -22.10
C ARG A 220 0.91 -1.39 -22.82
N GLN A 221 1.80 -1.13 -23.79
CA GLN A 221 1.67 -0.02 -24.71
C GLN A 221 1.58 -0.58 -26.14
N GLY A 222 0.40 -0.56 -26.74
CA GLY A 222 0.16 -1.20 -28.04
C GLY A 222 0.44 -2.70 -27.98
N ASP A 223 1.37 -3.17 -28.83
CA ASP A 223 1.77 -4.59 -28.87
C ASP A 223 2.96 -4.94 -27.99
N TYR A 224 3.53 -3.96 -27.27
CA TYR A 224 4.71 -4.15 -26.44
C TYR A 224 4.34 -4.23 -24.97
N TYR A 225 5.03 -5.12 -24.25
CA TYR A 225 4.98 -5.26 -22.80
C TYR A 225 6.24 -4.67 -22.19
N TYR A 226 6.08 -3.68 -21.32
CA TYR A 226 7.16 -3.11 -20.54
C TYR A 226 7.07 -3.66 -19.13
N ASN A 227 8.13 -4.36 -18.68
CA ASN A 227 8.20 -4.91 -17.34
C ASN A 227 9.33 -4.21 -16.58
N TRP A 228 9.10 -3.94 -15.29
CA TRP A 228 10.13 -3.44 -14.40
C TRP A 228 9.97 -4.06 -13.00
N PRO A 229 11.09 -4.40 -12.31
CA PRO A 229 11.03 -4.90 -10.96
C PRO A 229 10.62 -3.78 -10.00
N SER A 230 9.84 -4.11 -8.96
CA SER A 230 9.60 -3.21 -7.84
C SER A 230 10.85 -3.05 -6.99
N ALA A 231 10.93 -1.99 -6.18
CA ALA A 231 12.00 -1.81 -5.20
C ALA A 231 12.03 -2.99 -4.21
N GLY A 232 10.85 -3.48 -3.78
CA GLY A 232 10.75 -4.69 -2.94
C GLY A 232 11.33 -5.93 -3.60
N PHE A 233 11.11 -6.14 -4.89
CA PHE A 233 11.72 -7.24 -5.64
C PHE A 233 13.25 -7.12 -5.67
N LEU A 234 13.78 -5.94 -5.98
CA LEU A 234 15.23 -5.69 -6.01
C LEU A 234 15.87 -5.91 -4.64
N LEU A 235 15.26 -5.34 -3.59
CA LEU A 235 15.71 -5.48 -2.21
C LEU A 235 15.72 -6.96 -1.78
N LYS A 236 14.60 -7.67 -1.97
CA LYS A 236 14.48 -9.07 -1.56
C LYS A 236 15.41 -10.00 -2.35
N SER A 237 15.59 -9.72 -3.64
CA SER A 237 16.50 -10.51 -4.50
C SER A 237 17.97 -10.33 -4.12
N CYS A 238 18.39 -9.10 -3.77
CA CYS A 238 19.76 -8.79 -3.42
C CYS A 238 20.10 -9.11 -1.94
N TYR A 239 19.12 -8.96 -1.04
CA TYR A 239 19.30 -9.04 0.41
C TYR A 239 18.21 -9.91 1.07
N PRO A 240 18.04 -11.19 0.67
CA PRO A 240 16.90 -12.03 1.08
C PRO A 240 16.79 -12.25 2.59
N GLN A 241 17.91 -12.18 3.33
CA GLN A 241 17.95 -12.37 4.78
C GLN A 241 17.80 -11.06 5.57
N ASP A 242 18.03 -9.91 4.93
CA ASP A 242 18.00 -8.60 5.56
C ASP A 242 16.65 -7.91 5.36
N VAL A 243 15.82 -8.38 4.44
CA VAL A 243 14.57 -7.72 4.02
C VAL A 243 13.37 -8.58 4.36
N PHE A 244 12.41 -7.98 5.08
CA PHE A 244 11.12 -8.57 5.38
C PHE A 244 9.99 -7.70 4.81
N ILE A 245 9.15 -8.28 3.96
CA ILE A 245 8.09 -7.55 3.26
C ILE A 245 6.75 -7.87 3.88
N ILE A 246 6.05 -6.84 4.33
CA ILE A 246 4.71 -6.91 4.92
C ILE A 246 3.72 -6.18 4.00
N ASN A 247 2.64 -6.85 3.66
CA ASN A 247 1.49 -6.20 3.04
C ASN A 247 0.52 -5.76 4.13
N LEU A 248 0.21 -4.47 4.18
CA LEU A 248 -0.88 -3.95 5.02
C LEU A 248 -2.20 -4.35 4.35
N TRP A 249 -3.01 -5.14 5.07
CA TRP A 249 -4.23 -5.69 4.49
C TRP A 249 -5.25 -4.60 4.22
N GLY A 250 -5.68 -4.52 2.98
CA GLY A 250 -6.65 -3.55 2.50
C GLY A 250 -7.63 -4.15 1.49
N GLY A 251 -8.34 -3.30 0.79
CA GLY A 251 -9.26 -3.66 -0.28
C GLY A 251 -8.82 -3.04 -1.59
N GLN A 252 -9.10 -3.72 -2.69
CA GLN A 252 -8.93 -3.11 -3.99
C GLN A 252 -10.03 -2.09 -4.25
N MET A 253 -9.65 -0.92 -4.72
CA MET A 253 -10.61 0.12 -5.09
C MET A 253 -11.36 -0.26 -6.37
N GLY A 254 -12.68 -0.06 -6.41
CA GLY A 254 -13.52 -0.41 -7.55
C GLY A 254 -13.27 0.45 -8.78
N SER A 255 -13.45 -0.12 -9.97
CA SER A 255 -13.21 0.53 -11.28
C SER A 255 -14.11 1.74 -11.61
N LYS A 256 -15.16 1.98 -10.83
CA LYS A 256 -16.12 3.10 -11.04
C LYS A 256 -15.95 4.26 -10.07
N GLY A 257 -14.79 4.34 -9.41
CA GLY A 257 -14.58 5.28 -8.32
C GLY A 257 -15.01 4.67 -6.98
N TYR A 258 -14.50 5.25 -5.94
CA TYR A 258 -14.51 4.72 -4.59
C TYR A 258 -15.81 4.97 -3.85
N ILE A 259 -16.76 5.70 -4.46
CA ILE A 259 -18.02 6.08 -3.83
C ILE A 259 -19.16 5.72 -4.77
N GLU A 260 -20.04 4.82 -4.33
CA GLU A 260 -21.30 4.54 -4.95
C GLU A 260 -22.41 4.80 -3.92
N ASN A 261 -23.40 5.64 -4.27
CA ASN A 261 -24.47 6.06 -3.36
C ASN A 261 -23.98 6.66 -2.03
N ASN A 262 -22.94 7.50 -2.06
CA ASN A 262 -22.25 8.07 -0.89
C ASN A 262 -21.63 7.04 0.06
N GLN A 263 -21.37 5.83 -0.39
CA GLN A 263 -20.65 4.82 0.37
C GLN A 263 -19.36 4.43 -0.36
N THR A 264 -18.28 4.36 0.38
CA THR A 264 -17.00 3.82 -0.14
C THR A 264 -17.18 2.37 -0.48
N ARG A 265 -16.92 2.00 -1.73
CA ARG A 265 -16.92 0.60 -2.17
C ARG A 265 -15.49 0.10 -2.30
N TRP A 266 -15.17 -0.84 -1.46
CA TRP A 266 -13.96 -1.62 -1.52
C TRP A 266 -14.29 -3.01 -2.08
N ASN A 267 -13.50 -3.48 -3.04
CA ASN A 267 -13.57 -4.87 -3.44
C ASN A 267 -12.66 -5.68 -2.51
N LEU A 268 -13.26 -6.64 -1.84
CA LEU A 268 -12.51 -7.53 -0.97
C LEU A 268 -11.63 -8.47 -1.79
N ILE A 269 -10.42 -8.67 -1.36
CA ILE A 269 -9.47 -9.57 -1.99
C ILE A 269 -9.99 -11.01 -1.87
N ALA A 270 -9.92 -11.78 -2.97
CA ALA A 270 -10.42 -13.16 -3.03
C ALA A 270 -11.85 -13.32 -2.49
N ASP A 271 -12.77 -12.44 -2.94
CA ASP A 271 -14.18 -12.43 -2.53
C ASP A 271 -14.40 -12.37 -1.01
N GLY A 272 -13.40 -11.80 -0.29
CA GLY A 272 -13.45 -11.57 1.15
C GLY A 272 -13.32 -12.83 2.00
N VAL A 273 -12.77 -13.91 1.50
CA VAL A 273 -12.59 -15.14 2.28
C VAL A 273 -11.68 -14.92 3.48
N ILE A 274 -10.62 -14.14 3.32
CA ILE A 274 -9.70 -13.79 4.42
C ILE A 274 -10.35 -12.75 5.34
N ASP A 275 -11.10 -11.78 4.79
CA ASP A 275 -11.85 -10.82 5.60
C ASP A 275 -12.87 -11.50 6.51
N LYS A 276 -13.55 -12.55 6.02
CA LYS A 276 -14.43 -13.40 6.84
C LYS A 276 -13.65 -14.13 7.95
N ALA A 277 -12.41 -14.52 7.69
CA ALA A 277 -11.55 -15.15 8.71
C ALA A 277 -11.12 -14.13 9.78
N PHE A 278 -10.77 -12.88 9.41
CA PHE A 278 -10.54 -11.80 10.38
C PHE A 278 -11.79 -11.50 11.19
N GLN A 279 -12.96 -11.44 10.56
CA GLN A 279 -14.23 -11.27 11.26
C GLN A 279 -14.48 -12.38 12.28
N LYS A 280 -14.21 -13.63 11.91
CA LYS A 280 -14.30 -14.78 12.81
C LYS A 280 -13.31 -14.71 13.97
N ASN A 281 -12.15 -14.07 13.77
CA ASN A 281 -11.16 -13.75 14.81
C ASN A 281 -11.55 -12.50 15.64
N GLY A 282 -12.76 -11.97 15.48
CA GLY A 282 -13.28 -10.81 16.19
C GLY A 282 -12.71 -9.49 15.70
N ASN A 283 -12.24 -9.42 14.46
CA ASN A 283 -11.60 -8.24 13.84
C ASN A 283 -10.45 -7.67 14.67
N LYS A 284 -9.76 -8.51 15.42
CA LYS A 284 -8.61 -8.10 16.23
C LYS A 284 -7.45 -7.73 15.30
N PRO A 285 -6.81 -6.57 15.48
CA PRO A 285 -5.60 -6.22 14.76
C PRO A 285 -4.51 -7.28 14.95
N VAL A 286 -4.00 -7.84 13.86
CA VAL A 286 -3.11 -9.00 13.89
C VAL A 286 -2.10 -8.95 12.76
N GLY A 287 -0.85 -9.39 13.05
CA GLY A 287 0.18 -9.65 12.05
C GLY A 287 0.61 -11.11 12.09
N PHE A 288 0.96 -11.68 10.95
CA PHE A 288 1.43 -13.07 10.83
C PHE A 288 2.29 -13.28 9.58
N ASP A 289 3.22 -14.23 9.67
CA ASP A 289 4.06 -14.65 8.56
C ASP A 289 3.24 -15.48 7.56
N LEU A 290 3.57 -15.36 6.28
CA LEU A 290 3.06 -16.23 5.23
C LEU A 290 4.00 -17.43 5.09
N LYS A 291 3.72 -18.51 5.82
CA LYS A 291 4.46 -19.76 5.76
C LYS A 291 3.85 -20.73 4.75
N ASP A 292 4.55 -21.81 4.45
CA ASP A 292 4.14 -22.83 3.47
C ASP A 292 2.77 -23.48 3.76
N ASP A 293 2.34 -23.47 5.01
CA ASP A 293 1.05 -24.00 5.45
C ASP A 293 -0.08 -22.97 5.42
N PHE A 294 0.22 -21.70 5.03
CA PHE A 294 -0.84 -20.72 4.78
C PHE A 294 -1.64 -21.16 3.54
N PRO A 295 -2.98 -21.15 3.62
CA PRO A 295 -3.81 -21.49 2.46
C PRO A 295 -3.47 -20.56 1.28
N LEU A 296 -2.98 -21.14 0.20
CA LEU A 296 -2.27 -20.40 -0.84
C LEU A 296 -3.23 -19.57 -1.70
N LEU A 297 -3.14 -18.25 -1.56
CA LEU A 297 -3.70 -17.30 -2.50
C LEU A 297 -2.72 -17.07 -3.65
N ARG A 298 -3.14 -17.38 -4.87
CA ARG A 298 -2.42 -16.96 -6.06
C ARG A 298 -2.52 -15.45 -6.21
N THR A 299 -1.48 -14.80 -6.72
CA THR A 299 -1.45 -13.37 -6.99
C THR A 299 -2.55 -12.92 -7.94
N GLU A 300 -2.94 -13.75 -8.90
CA GLU A 300 -4.09 -13.48 -9.78
C GLU A 300 -5.39 -13.28 -8.98
N THR A 301 -5.58 -14.10 -7.94
CA THR A 301 -6.74 -13.99 -7.06
C THR A 301 -6.61 -12.79 -6.11
N TYR A 302 -5.37 -12.42 -5.74
CA TYR A 302 -5.11 -11.26 -4.90
C TYR A 302 -5.41 -9.94 -5.62
N PHE A 303 -4.97 -9.81 -6.89
CA PHE A 303 -5.16 -8.58 -7.67
C PHE A 303 -6.32 -8.63 -8.66
N ALA A 304 -6.83 -9.81 -8.99
CA ALA A 304 -7.95 -10.00 -9.89
C ALA A 304 -9.22 -10.32 -9.10
N ASN A 305 -9.95 -9.29 -8.74
CA ASN A 305 -11.36 -9.50 -8.46
C ASN A 305 -12.06 -9.68 -9.82
N PRO A 306 -12.79 -10.77 -10.08
CA PRO A 306 -13.49 -10.99 -11.36
C PRO A 306 -14.53 -9.89 -11.69
N THR A 307 -14.93 -9.09 -10.70
CA THR A 307 -15.81 -7.92 -10.90
C THR A 307 -15.05 -6.65 -11.23
N ILE A 308 -13.73 -6.60 -11.03
CA ILE A 308 -12.88 -5.49 -11.44
C ILE A 308 -12.19 -5.88 -12.74
N LYS A 309 -12.60 -5.28 -13.84
CA LYS A 309 -11.72 -5.19 -14.99
C LYS A 309 -10.56 -4.28 -14.57
N LEU A 310 -9.42 -4.86 -14.23
CA LEU A 310 -8.17 -4.15 -14.02
C LEU A 310 -7.73 -3.51 -15.35
N SER A 311 -8.44 -2.47 -15.75
CA SER A 311 -8.22 -1.78 -17.01
C SER A 311 -6.86 -1.07 -17.08
N ASN A 312 -6.19 -0.86 -15.94
CA ASN A 312 -4.93 -0.12 -15.87
C ASN A 312 -3.72 -0.98 -15.47
N TYR A 313 -3.92 -2.21 -14.96
CA TYR A 313 -2.83 -3.13 -14.65
C TYR A 313 -2.85 -4.37 -15.54
N GLY A 314 -3.23 -4.15 -16.80
CA GLY A 314 -3.22 -5.12 -17.87
C GLY A 314 -4.28 -6.22 -17.71
N GLU A 315 -5.26 -6.29 -18.63
CA GLU A 315 -6.24 -7.38 -18.74
C GLU A 315 -5.60 -8.79 -18.82
N LYS A 316 -4.31 -8.81 -18.84
CA LYS A 316 -3.42 -9.97 -18.73
C LYS A 316 -2.29 -9.51 -17.83
N GLY A 317 -2.40 -9.76 -16.54
CA GLY A 317 -1.29 -9.59 -15.62
C GLY A 317 0.00 -10.08 -16.24
N SER A 318 1.15 -9.56 -15.79
CA SER A 318 2.46 -10.03 -16.26
C SER A 318 2.39 -11.55 -16.44
N PRO A 319 2.86 -12.11 -17.55
CA PRO A 319 2.88 -13.56 -17.74
C PRO A 319 3.60 -14.28 -16.59
N TYR A 320 4.40 -13.56 -15.81
CA TYR A 320 5.04 -14.02 -14.59
C TYR A 320 4.11 -14.07 -13.36
N ALA A 321 2.96 -13.38 -13.39
CA ALA A 321 2.03 -13.36 -12.25
C ALA A 321 1.12 -14.60 -12.16
N LYS A 322 1.00 -15.38 -13.23
CA LYS A 322 0.02 -16.47 -13.31
C LYS A 322 0.24 -17.62 -12.34
N GLU A 323 1.45 -17.78 -11.82
CA GLU A 323 1.82 -18.88 -10.93
C GLU A 323 2.33 -18.38 -9.56
N GLN A 324 2.44 -17.06 -9.36
CA GLN A 324 2.90 -16.50 -8.11
C GLN A 324 1.84 -16.67 -7.01
N LYS A 325 2.29 -16.98 -5.82
CA LYS A 325 1.50 -17.01 -4.60
C LYS A 325 1.70 -15.69 -3.84
N LEU A 326 0.80 -15.37 -2.93
CA LEU A 326 0.97 -14.21 -2.08
C LEU A 326 2.29 -14.26 -1.30
N SER A 327 2.70 -15.46 -0.83
CA SER A 327 3.97 -15.70 -0.15
C SER A 327 5.21 -15.51 -1.04
N ASP A 328 5.06 -15.44 -2.36
CA ASP A 328 6.19 -15.16 -3.27
C ASP A 328 6.47 -13.65 -3.37
N ILE A 329 5.51 -12.80 -2.99
CA ILE A 329 5.60 -11.34 -3.12
C ILE A 329 5.66 -10.59 -1.79
N CYS A 330 5.25 -11.22 -0.68
CA CYS A 330 5.44 -10.69 0.67
C CYS A 330 5.66 -11.83 1.68
N ASP A 331 6.35 -11.50 2.77
CA ASP A 331 6.69 -12.45 3.84
C ASP A 331 5.61 -12.52 4.92
N GLY A 332 4.79 -11.46 5.04
CA GLY A 332 3.75 -11.38 6.04
C GLY A 332 2.63 -10.41 5.71
N ILE A 333 1.58 -10.50 6.51
CA ILE A 333 0.40 -9.63 6.44
C ILE A 333 0.18 -8.96 7.79
N VAL A 334 -0.25 -7.71 7.75
CA VAL A 334 -0.79 -6.98 8.90
C VAL A 334 -2.21 -6.56 8.59
N PHE A 335 -3.16 -7.05 9.38
CA PHE A 335 -4.55 -6.61 9.42
C PHE A 335 -4.74 -5.62 10.56
N ILE A 336 -5.29 -4.45 10.27
CA ILE A 336 -5.47 -3.37 11.25
C ILE A 336 -6.93 -3.26 11.67
N LYS A 337 -7.85 -3.15 10.71
CA LYS A 337 -9.30 -3.13 10.93
C LYS A 337 -10.04 -3.56 9.66
N PRO A 338 -11.34 -3.86 9.73
CA PRO A 338 -12.14 -4.18 8.55
C PRO A 338 -12.10 -3.08 7.50
N VAL A 339 -12.01 -3.47 6.24
CA VAL A 339 -12.02 -2.56 5.10
C VAL A 339 -13.27 -1.65 5.08
N SER A 340 -14.40 -2.15 5.58
CA SER A 340 -15.64 -1.36 5.72
C SER A 340 -15.54 -0.17 6.70
N GLU A 341 -14.49 -0.13 7.51
CA GLU A 341 -14.22 0.92 8.50
C GLU A 341 -13.11 1.89 8.03
N PHE A 342 -12.61 1.73 6.81
CA PHE A 342 -11.61 2.62 6.24
C PHE A 342 -12.23 3.96 5.84
N ASN A 343 -11.50 5.03 6.12
CA ASN A 343 -11.83 6.36 5.64
C ASN A 343 -10.75 6.84 4.65
N GLY A 344 -11.14 7.80 3.82
CA GLY A 344 -10.16 8.50 3.00
C GLY A 344 -9.29 9.43 3.83
N ILE A 345 -8.06 9.64 3.38
CA ILE A 345 -7.11 10.63 3.92
C ILE A 345 -7.72 12.03 3.87
N GLN A 346 -7.42 12.86 4.87
CA GLN A 346 -7.87 14.24 4.95
C GLN A 346 -7.00 15.17 4.09
N LEU A 347 -7.66 15.99 3.28
CA LEU A 347 -7.00 17.05 2.51
C LEU A 347 -6.66 18.25 3.41
N ILE A 348 -5.44 18.77 3.25
CA ILE A 348 -4.98 19.99 3.90
C ILE A 348 -4.36 20.96 2.88
N ASN A 349 -4.46 22.25 3.15
CA ASN A 349 -3.80 23.23 2.32
C ASN A 349 -2.30 23.30 2.63
N ILE A 350 -1.49 22.79 1.69
CA ILE A 350 -0.03 22.82 1.77
C ILE A 350 0.58 23.88 0.83
N TYR A 351 -0.20 24.58 0.02
CA TYR A 351 0.25 25.30 -1.17
C TYR A 351 0.66 26.74 -0.88
N ASP A 352 1.88 27.09 -1.30
CA ASP A 352 2.35 28.46 -1.38
C ASP A 352 2.08 29.07 -2.78
N ASN A 353 2.27 30.40 -2.91
CA ASN A 353 2.03 31.12 -4.17
C ASN A 353 2.90 30.60 -5.33
N GLU A 354 4.14 30.20 -5.05
CA GLU A 354 5.05 29.66 -6.08
C GLU A 354 4.49 28.36 -6.65
N PHE A 355 3.99 27.46 -5.78
CA PHE A 355 3.41 26.20 -6.22
C PHE A 355 2.09 26.43 -6.98
N ILE A 356 1.23 27.35 -6.49
CA ILE A 356 -0.04 27.67 -7.16
C ILE A 356 0.21 28.16 -8.59
N GLU A 357 1.20 29.02 -8.81
CA GLU A 357 1.58 29.47 -10.16
C GLU A 357 2.02 28.30 -11.05
N LYS A 358 2.82 27.37 -10.54
CA LYS A 358 3.24 26.16 -11.25
C LYS A 358 2.05 25.24 -11.56
N ALA A 359 1.19 24.97 -10.57
CA ALA A 359 -0.01 24.16 -10.73
C ALA A 359 -0.95 24.77 -11.78
N ASN A 360 -1.15 26.09 -11.75
CA ASN A 360 -1.96 26.79 -12.73
C ASN A 360 -1.40 26.63 -14.17
N LYS A 361 -0.10 26.69 -14.33
CA LYS A 361 0.56 26.46 -15.63
C LYS A 361 0.40 25.00 -16.08
N ARG A 362 0.65 24.03 -15.21
CA ARG A 362 0.53 22.59 -15.48
C ARG A 362 -0.91 22.21 -15.88
N THR A 363 -1.89 22.78 -15.22
CA THR A 363 -3.33 22.52 -15.44
C THR A 363 -3.96 23.43 -16.50
N LYS A 364 -3.15 24.17 -17.28
CA LYS A 364 -3.61 25.08 -18.36
C LYS A 364 -4.64 26.11 -17.89
N GLY A 365 -4.47 26.62 -16.68
CA GLY A 365 -5.32 27.70 -16.12
C GLY A 365 -6.49 27.23 -15.25
N SER A 366 -6.59 25.93 -14.94
CA SER A 366 -7.68 25.39 -14.12
C SER A 366 -7.46 25.58 -12.61
N CYS A 367 -6.21 25.58 -12.14
CA CYS A 367 -5.85 25.71 -10.72
C CYS A 367 -5.25 27.09 -10.43
N LYS A 368 -6.08 28.08 -10.09
CA LYS A 368 -5.65 29.47 -9.81
C LYS A 368 -5.46 29.75 -8.32
N THR A 369 -6.01 28.91 -7.48
CA THR A 369 -5.98 29.04 -6.01
C THR A 369 -5.67 27.70 -5.39
N ALA A 370 -5.29 27.70 -4.10
CA ALA A 370 -5.13 26.46 -3.34
C ALA A 370 -6.42 25.63 -3.29
N GLU A 371 -7.57 26.31 -3.23
CA GLU A 371 -8.90 25.67 -3.22
C GLU A 371 -9.19 24.95 -4.54
N ASP A 372 -8.85 25.57 -5.68
CA ASP A 372 -8.97 24.92 -7.00
C ASP A 372 -8.14 23.65 -7.08
N ILE A 373 -6.89 23.68 -6.54
CA ILE A 373 -6.02 22.51 -6.50
C ILE A 373 -6.63 21.42 -5.63
N LEU A 374 -7.04 21.72 -4.40
CA LEU A 374 -7.66 20.75 -3.49
C LEU A 374 -8.92 20.13 -4.09
N LYS A 375 -9.75 20.95 -4.75
CA LYS A 375 -10.94 20.47 -5.45
C LYS A 375 -10.58 19.50 -6.57
N THR A 376 -9.56 19.82 -7.39
CA THR A 376 -9.10 18.98 -8.47
C THR A 376 -8.56 17.64 -7.93
N VAL A 377 -7.75 17.66 -6.88
CA VAL A 377 -7.24 16.45 -6.21
C VAL A 377 -8.40 15.59 -5.67
N LYS A 378 -9.42 16.23 -5.07
CA LYS A 378 -10.63 15.54 -4.61
C LYS A 378 -11.43 14.90 -5.75
N GLU A 379 -11.51 15.56 -6.90
CA GLU A 379 -12.19 15.02 -8.09
C GLU A 379 -11.45 13.81 -8.66
N TRP A 380 -10.11 13.82 -8.61
CA TRP A 380 -9.30 12.67 -9.05
C TRP A 380 -9.41 11.48 -8.08
N HIS A 381 -9.53 11.77 -6.80
CA HIS A 381 -9.58 10.78 -5.73
C HIS A 381 -10.80 11.02 -4.81
N PRO A 382 -12.01 10.60 -5.23
CA PRO A 382 -13.26 10.89 -4.50
C PRO A 382 -13.33 10.35 -3.07
N ILE A 383 -12.45 9.39 -2.71
CA ILE A 383 -12.37 8.86 -1.35
C ILE A 383 -11.82 9.88 -0.33
N LEU A 384 -10.98 10.81 -0.77
CA LEU A 384 -10.35 11.81 0.09
C LEU A 384 -11.41 12.64 0.84
N GLN A 385 -11.06 13.18 2.01
CA GLN A 385 -11.92 14.00 2.85
C GLN A 385 -11.40 15.45 2.91
N PHE A 386 -12.31 16.41 3.11
CA PHE A 386 -11.95 17.80 3.38
C PHE A 386 -11.84 18.01 4.89
#